data_dc9982d8d63d45254112377db9d114c9
#
_entry.id   dc9982d8d63d45254112377db9d114c9
#
_cell.length_a   1.000
_cell.length_b   1.000
_cell.length_c   1.000
_cell.angle_alpha   90.00
_cell.angle_beta   90.00
_cell.angle_gamma   90.00
#
_symmetry.space_group_name_H-M   'P 1'
#
loop_
_entity.id
_entity.type
_entity.pdbx_description
1 polymer ?
#
loop_
_entity_poly.entity_id
_entity_poly.type
_entity_poly.pdbx_seq_one_letter_code
_entity_poly.pdbx_strand_id
1 'polypeptide(L)' 'MKTIIRYLRQEIKMSQQDLAESVGVTRQTINALENGRYNPSLLLAYKITKILNEATYGEDKDSFLSIEEIFKFSDDEL' A
#
# COMPACT_ATOMS: atom_id res chain seq x y z
N MET A 1 -6.32 11.32 -3.30
CA MET A 1 -5.14 10.60 -2.78
C MET A 1 -4.45 9.83 -3.89
N LYS A 2 -3.15 9.80 -3.88
CA LYS A 2 -2.35 8.99 -4.80
C LYS A 2 -1.54 7.98 -4.01
N THR A 3 -1.27 6.82 -4.60
CA THR A 3 -0.43 5.82 -3.94
C THR A 3 0.60 5.28 -4.93
N ILE A 4 1.65 4.66 -4.37
CA ILE A 4 2.62 3.91 -5.17
C ILE A 4 2.48 2.41 -4.93
N ILE A 5 1.32 1.97 -4.42
CA ILE A 5 1.06 0.56 -4.11
C ILE A 5 1.26 -0.31 -5.35
N ARG A 6 0.67 0.08 -6.47
CA ARG A 6 0.78 -0.70 -7.72
C ARG A 6 2.24 -0.87 -8.13
N TYR A 7 3.01 0.20 -8.09
CA TYR A 7 4.42 0.16 -8.45
C TYR A 7 5.18 -0.83 -7.55
N LEU A 8 4.97 -0.72 -6.23
CA LEU A 8 5.65 -1.61 -5.28
C LEU A 8 5.25 -3.06 -5.46
N ARG A 9 3.94 -3.32 -5.67
CA ARG A 9 3.45 -4.68 -5.94
C ARG A 9 4.10 -5.27 -7.17
N GLN A 10 4.14 -4.51 -8.25
CA GLN A 10 4.66 -4.99 -9.53
C GLN A 10 6.15 -5.32 -9.45
N GLU A 11 6.91 -4.54 -8.70
CA GLU A 11 8.33 -4.78 -8.51
C GLU A 11 8.60 -6.16 -7.86
N ILE A 12 7.71 -6.63 -7.01
CA ILE A 12 7.86 -7.91 -6.32
C ILE A 12 6.90 -8.97 -6.89
N LYS A 13 6.26 -8.68 -8.02
CA LYS A 13 5.33 -9.59 -8.71
C LYS A 13 4.19 -10.07 -7.82
N MET A 14 3.71 -9.19 -6.95
CA MET A 14 2.58 -9.46 -6.07
C MET A 14 1.30 -9.00 -6.77
N SER A 15 0.28 -9.88 -6.83
CA SER A 15 -1.02 -9.52 -7.40
C SER A 15 -1.83 -8.66 -6.43
N GLN A 16 -2.88 -8.00 -6.94
CA GLN A 16 -3.84 -7.31 -6.09
C GLN A 16 -4.51 -8.29 -5.12
N GLN A 17 -4.79 -9.51 -5.59
CA GLN A 17 -5.41 -10.53 -4.75
C GLN A 17 -4.48 -10.97 -3.63
N ASP A 18 -3.18 -11.14 -3.92
CA ASP A 18 -2.20 -11.51 -2.90
C ASP A 18 -2.14 -10.46 -1.80
N LEU A 19 -2.08 -9.18 -2.19
CA LEU A 19 -2.03 -8.10 -1.20
C LEU A 19 -3.33 -8.05 -0.39
N ALA A 20 -4.47 -8.17 -1.07
CA ALA A 20 -5.77 -8.13 -0.41
C ALA A 20 -5.88 -9.22 0.66
N GLU A 21 -5.49 -10.44 0.33
CA GLU A 21 -5.50 -11.56 1.28
C GLU A 21 -4.56 -11.32 2.46
N SER A 22 -3.38 -10.76 2.18
CA SER A 22 -2.38 -10.50 3.23
C SER A 22 -2.87 -9.49 4.27
N VAL A 23 -3.71 -8.54 3.88
CA VAL A 23 -4.18 -7.48 4.78
C VAL A 23 -5.66 -7.62 5.16
N GLY A 24 -6.32 -8.68 4.69
CA GLY A 24 -7.68 -9.01 5.13
C GLY A 24 -8.78 -8.16 4.48
N VAL A 25 -8.61 -7.75 3.23
CA VAL A 25 -9.64 -7.01 2.48
C VAL A 25 -9.89 -7.68 1.14
N THR A 26 -10.85 -7.18 0.38
CA THR A 26 -11.11 -7.69 -0.96
C THR A 26 -10.17 -7.08 -1.99
N ARG A 27 -10.01 -7.77 -3.12
CA ARG A 27 -9.25 -7.25 -4.26
C ARG A 27 -9.80 -5.90 -4.73
N GLN A 28 -11.13 -5.75 -4.69
CA GLN A 28 -11.79 -4.51 -5.07
C GLN A 28 -11.33 -3.33 -4.23
N THR A 29 -11.11 -3.55 -2.94
CA THR A 29 -10.60 -2.52 -2.04
C THR A 29 -9.18 -2.10 -2.45
N ILE A 30 -8.31 -3.05 -2.75
CA ILE A 30 -6.95 -2.74 -3.21
C ILE A 30 -7.00 -1.97 -4.53
N ASN A 31 -7.85 -2.41 -5.47
CA ASN A 31 -8.02 -1.70 -6.74
C ASN A 31 -8.48 -0.26 -6.53
N ALA A 32 -9.46 -0.04 -5.66
CA ALA A 32 -9.96 1.30 -5.36
C ALA A 32 -8.87 2.19 -4.73
N LEU A 33 -8.06 1.62 -3.83
CA LEU A 33 -6.93 2.34 -3.24
C LEU A 33 -5.93 2.77 -4.30
N GLU A 34 -5.56 1.85 -5.19
CA GLU A 34 -4.57 2.13 -6.24
C GLU A 34 -5.05 3.19 -7.22
N ASN A 35 -6.34 3.32 -7.38
CA ASN A 35 -6.95 4.31 -8.27
C ASN A 35 -7.39 5.59 -7.55
N GLY A 36 -7.05 5.73 -6.27
CA GLY A 36 -7.34 6.94 -5.51
C GLY A 36 -8.81 7.15 -5.16
N ARG A 37 -9.63 6.10 -5.24
CA ARG A 37 -11.09 6.19 -5.01
C ARG A 37 -11.53 5.88 -3.60
N TYR A 38 -10.61 5.50 -2.74
CA TYR A 38 -10.91 5.04 -1.40
C TYR A 38 -9.79 5.44 -0.46
N ASN A 39 -10.15 6.10 0.63
CA ASN A 39 -9.18 6.46 1.66
C ASN A 39 -9.17 5.33 2.70
N PRO A 40 -8.03 4.69 2.93
CA PRO A 40 -7.97 3.59 3.87
C PRO A 40 -8.07 4.08 5.31
N SER A 41 -8.49 3.19 6.21
CA SER A 41 -8.31 3.43 7.63
C SER A 41 -6.82 3.50 7.94
N LEU A 42 -6.46 4.10 9.06
CA LEU A 42 -5.06 4.14 9.50
C LEU A 42 -4.51 2.72 9.65
N LEU A 43 -5.31 1.82 10.22
CA LEU A 43 -4.88 0.43 10.41
C LEU A 43 -4.60 -0.26 9.07
N LEU A 44 -5.48 -0.09 8.09
CA LEU A 44 -5.27 -0.71 6.77
C LEU A 44 -4.04 -0.13 6.09
N ALA A 45 -3.85 1.19 6.15
CA ALA A 45 -2.66 1.83 5.58
C ALA A 45 -1.39 1.30 6.24
N TYR A 46 -1.40 1.11 7.55
CA TYR A 46 -0.27 0.55 8.30
C TYR A 46 0.02 -0.89 7.85
N LYS A 47 -1.01 -1.72 7.75
CA LYS A 47 -0.83 -3.12 7.33
C LYS A 47 -0.25 -3.23 5.92
N ILE A 48 -0.76 -2.43 5.00
CA ILE A 48 -0.26 -2.41 3.62
C ILE A 48 1.20 -1.98 3.60
N THR A 49 1.54 -0.90 4.32
CA THR A 49 2.91 -0.41 4.42
C THR A 49 3.84 -1.48 4.94
N LYS A 50 3.45 -2.15 6.02
CA LYS A 50 4.25 -3.21 6.62
C LYS A 50 4.48 -4.38 5.66
N ILE A 51 3.42 -4.87 5.03
CA ILE A 51 3.50 -6.01 4.11
C ILE A 51 4.39 -5.69 2.91
N LEU A 52 4.20 -4.52 2.29
CA LEU A 52 4.98 -4.14 1.12
C LEU A 52 6.46 -3.96 1.47
N ASN A 53 6.75 -3.34 2.61
CA ASN A 53 8.13 -3.16 3.05
C ASN A 53 8.81 -4.50 3.33
N GLU A 54 8.16 -5.37 4.06
CA GLU A 54 8.72 -6.69 4.39
C GLU A 54 8.94 -7.53 3.15
N ALA A 55 8.00 -7.49 2.21
CA ALA A 55 8.10 -8.24 0.97
C ALA A 55 9.19 -7.69 0.04
N THR A 56 9.43 -6.38 0.08
CA THR A 56 10.40 -5.73 -0.80
C THR A 56 11.81 -5.74 -0.22
N TYR A 57 11.95 -5.41 1.06
CA TYR A 57 13.24 -5.17 1.69
C TYR A 57 13.64 -6.21 2.72
N GLY A 58 12.73 -7.13 3.08
CA GLY A 58 13.00 -8.17 4.05
C GLY A 58 13.35 -7.59 5.41
N GLU A 59 14.58 -7.85 5.87
CA GLU A 59 15.05 -7.37 7.17
C GLU A 59 15.80 -6.04 7.10
N ASP A 60 15.97 -5.48 5.90
CA ASP A 60 16.64 -4.19 5.71
C ASP A 60 15.69 -3.06 6.05
N LYS A 61 15.49 -2.85 7.35
CA LYS A 61 14.52 -1.86 7.85
C LYS A 61 14.93 -0.42 7.53
N ASP A 62 16.20 -0.18 7.29
CA ASP A 62 16.66 1.17 6.93
C ASP A 62 16.13 1.61 5.57
N SER A 63 15.76 0.65 4.72
CA SER A 63 15.18 0.93 3.41
C SER A 63 13.66 1.06 3.42
N PHE A 64 13.01 0.79 4.56
CA PHE A 64 11.54 0.82 4.66
C PHE A 64 11.00 2.20 4.35
N LEU A 65 9.92 2.21 3.56
CA LEU A 65 9.18 3.42 3.25
C LEU A 65 8.18 3.73 4.37
N SER A 66 7.94 5.00 4.62
CA SER A 66 6.92 5.44 5.57
C SER A 66 5.53 5.38 4.92
N ILE A 67 4.50 5.48 5.74
CA ILE A 67 3.12 5.58 5.24
C ILE A 67 3.00 6.76 4.28
N GLU A 68 3.58 7.91 4.61
CA GLU A 68 3.49 9.11 3.79
C GLU A 68 4.21 8.98 2.46
N GLU A 69 5.18 8.09 2.36
CA GLU A 69 5.86 7.81 1.10
C GLU A 69 5.02 6.91 0.18
N ILE A 70 4.14 6.10 0.76
CA ILE A 70 3.28 5.19 -0.01
C ILE A 70 1.93 5.82 -0.33
N PHE A 71 1.33 6.51 0.65
CA PHE A 71 0.03 7.18 0.53
C PHE A 71 0.23 8.67 0.52
N LYS A 72 -0.09 9.34 -0.60
CA LYS A 72 0.19 10.76 -0.80
C LYS A 72 -1.11 11.56 -0.93
N PHE A 73 -1.27 12.53 -0.06
CA PHE A 73 -2.42 13.44 -0.10
C PHE A 73 -1.98 14.78 -0.65
N SER A 74 -2.84 15.39 -1.48
CA SER A 74 -2.62 16.76 -1.91
C SER A 74 -3.05 17.70 -0.80
N ASP A 75 -2.59 18.97 -0.86
CA ASP A 75 -3.00 19.98 0.13
C ASP A 75 -4.50 20.16 0.16
N ASP A 76 -5.18 20.00 -0.99
CA ASP A 76 -6.63 20.13 -1.09
C ASP A 76 -7.38 19.05 -0.29
N GLU A 77 -6.73 17.94 0.00
CA GLU A 77 -7.32 16.83 0.75
C GLU A 77 -7.12 16.98 2.26
N LEU A 78 -6.26 17.89 2.65
CA LEU A 78 -5.90 18.13 4.04
C LEU A 78 -6.60 19.36 4.59
#